data_7601ded390cedc2b3c95e1b3ad43da1e
#
_entry.id   7601ded390cedc2b3c95e1b3ad43da1e
#
_cell.length_a   1.000
_cell.length_b   1.000
_cell.length_c   1.000
_cell.angle_alpha   90.00
_cell.angle_beta   90.00
_cell.angle_gamma   90.00
#
_symmetry.space_group_name_H-M   'P 1'
#
loop_
_entity.id
_entity.type
_entity.pdbx_description
1 polymer ?
#
loop_
_entity_poly.entity_id
_entity_poly.type
_entity_poly.pdbx_seq_one_letter_code
_entity_poly.pdbx_strand_id
1 'polypeptide(L)'
;MTMNSNPSTNNNRVSLLIWRTLCLIVSVLIFVLILTNRSSLPLRAVSSALRTGFGVVILLATLVIYGTFRVPGRTGELAALTATMSLFGLALAGLWISGDTQSVVLNGLIPLTDAAGYYTDATRLLYGADVSNFTAMRPFFAGMLSFLLWLSERNLMTAVGIFTGIAGFACYLASREIQKTHGTEVAVFFLMLIFLYYRHHSGTTMSESLGVPVSLLGVALLWRGASTRKEWTTLFGVAMIALALNIRPGAMFVLPALLLWGGWIFRGQNRFSFKFFGFGAAAILFVFFVNSRMIAFVSNSSGVPFENFAWAFYGLASGGKSWTYVFEANPQLALLKDTEVTPTIYKLAFDLILTNPSLIVKGAFFYWRMFFSNTWYNAYAFVAGDNYWVNLGARWGMYALNILGIYSWFKKRENAYASLALLTALGVLASVPFVPPTDAYRVRL
;
A
#
# COMPACT_ATOMS: atom_id res chain seq x y z
N MET A 1 -1.78 -44.48 -18.28
CA MET A 1 -2.95 -43.61 -18.35
C MET A 1 -2.59 -42.38 -19.17
N THR A 2 -2.90 -42.39 -20.44
CA THR A 2 -2.69 -41.25 -21.36
C THR A 2 -3.78 -40.24 -21.12
N MET A 3 -3.41 -39.05 -20.55
CA MET A 3 -4.31 -37.93 -20.41
C MET A 3 -4.65 -37.39 -21.82
N ASN A 4 -5.83 -37.74 -22.32
CA ASN A 4 -6.42 -37.09 -23.49
C ASN A 4 -6.76 -35.62 -23.13
N SER A 5 -5.87 -34.70 -23.40
CA SER A 5 -6.15 -33.26 -23.33
C SER A 5 -7.09 -32.91 -24.49
N ASN A 6 -8.34 -32.60 -24.12
CA ASN A 6 -9.40 -32.22 -25.07
C ASN A 6 -8.99 -30.92 -25.80
N PRO A 7 -8.77 -30.91 -27.12
CA PRO A 7 -8.21 -29.77 -27.89
C PRO A 7 -9.09 -28.52 -27.84
N SER A 8 -10.38 -28.64 -27.56
CA SER A 8 -11.32 -27.50 -27.39
C SER A 8 -11.06 -26.64 -26.19
N THR A 9 -10.52 -27.20 -25.08
CA THR A 9 -10.21 -26.45 -23.86
C THR A 9 -8.96 -25.60 -24.01
N ASN A 10 -8.02 -26.00 -24.84
CA ASN A 10 -6.76 -25.28 -25.10
C ASN A 10 -6.99 -24.04 -25.96
N ASN A 11 -7.80 -24.14 -26.99
CA ASN A 11 -8.15 -23.01 -27.88
C ASN A 11 -8.88 -21.89 -27.11
N ASN A 12 -9.76 -22.22 -26.17
CA ASN A 12 -10.47 -21.24 -25.37
C ASN A 12 -9.51 -20.48 -24.40
N ARG A 13 -8.50 -21.16 -23.85
CA ARG A 13 -7.51 -20.54 -22.97
C ARG A 13 -6.61 -19.56 -23.74
N VAL A 14 -6.14 -19.94 -24.93
CA VAL A 14 -5.32 -19.09 -25.79
C VAL A 14 -6.11 -17.84 -26.23
N SER A 15 -7.35 -18.00 -26.68
CA SER A 15 -8.22 -16.88 -27.05
C SER A 15 -8.46 -15.90 -25.88
N LEU A 16 -8.62 -16.41 -24.67
CA LEU A 16 -8.79 -15.58 -23.47
C LEU A 16 -7.51 -14.81 -23.12
N LEU A 17 -6.34 -15.44 -23.26
CA LEU A 17 -5.06 -14.79 -23.00
C LEU A 17 -4.81 -13.66 -24.00
N ILE A 18 -5.00 -13.93 -25.30
CA ILE A 18 -4.86 -12.92 -26.37
C ILE A 18 -5.78 -11.74 -26.10
N TRP A 19 -7.05 -12.00 -25.72
CA TRP A 19 -8.01 -10.94 -25.40
C TRP A 19 -7.54 -10.06 -24.26
N ARG A 20 -7.09 -10.66 -23.15
CA ARG A 20 -6.60 -9.92 -21.98
C ARG A 20 -5.36 -9.09 -22.27
N THR A 21 -4.44 -9.63 -23.07
CA THR A 21 -3.28 -8.89 -23.55
C THR A 21 -3.70 -7.69 -24.38
N LEU A 22 -4.66 -7.85 -25.28
CA LEU A 22 -5.21 -6.76 -26.11
C LEU A 22 -5.88 -5.68 -25.21
N CYS A 23 -6.69 -6.10 -24.23
CA CYS A 23 -7.29 -5.17 -23.27
C CYS A 23 -6.23 -4.35 -22.53
N LEU A 24 -5.15 -4.99 -22.09
CA LEU A 24 -4.06 -4.31 -21.41
C LEU A 24 -3.36 -3.31 -22.34
N ILE A 25 -3.01 -3.71 -23.54
CA ILE A 25 -2.37 -2.83 -24.55
C ILE A 25 -3.24 -1.61 -24.83
N VAL A 26 -4.53 -1.79 -25.12
CA VAL A 26 -5.45 -0.67 -25.40
C VAL A 26 -5.55 0.27 -24.20
N SER A 27 -5.68 -0.28 -23.00
CA SER A 27 -5.79 0.53 -21.77
C SER A 27 -4.52 1.30 -21.48
N VAL A 28 -3.34 0.71 -21.71
CA VAL A 28 -2.04 1.40 -21.56
C VAL A 28 -1.89 2.48 -22.62
N LEU A 29 -2.29 2.23 -23.87
CA LEU A 29 -2.25 3.26 -24.92
C LEU A 29 -3.13 4.46 -24.56
N ILE A 30 -4.36 4.23 -24.08
CA ILE A 30 -5.24 5.32 -23.64
C ILE A 30 -4.64 6.07 -22.44
N PHE A 31 -4.06 5.36 -21.46
CA PHE A 31 -3.36 5.96 -20.34
C PHE A 31 -2.22 6.87 -20.82
N VAL A 32 -1.38 6.41 -21.75
CA VAL A 32 -0.28 7.21 -22.33
C VAL A 32 -0.83 8.40 -23.10
N LEU A 33 -1.90 8.23 -23.90
CA LEU A 33 -2.55 9.33 -24.62
C LEU A 33 -3.07 10.42 -23.65
N ILE A 34 -3.63 10.07 -22.52
CA ILE A 34 -4.05 11.02 -21.47
C ILE A 34 -2.85 11.83 -20.97
N LEU A 35 -1.74 11.16 -20.67
CA LEU A 35 -0.55 11.82 -20.12
C LEU A 35 0.15 12.72 -21.14
N THR A 36 0.15 12.35 -22.43
CA THR A 36 0.79 13.14 -23.51
C THR A 36 -0.06 14.32 -23.95
N ASN A 37 -1.40 14.17 -23.98
CA ASN A 37 -2.33 15.22 -24.40
C ASN A 37 -2.94 16.02 -23.22
N ARG A 38 -2.30 16.00 -22.05
CA ARG A 38 -2.79 16.61 -20.80
C ARG A 38 -3.11 18.12 -20.91
N SER A 39 -2.48 18.82 -21.84
CA SER A 39 -2.67 20.27 -22.04
C SER A 39 -3.99 20.63 -22.74
N SER A 40 -4.72 19.69 -23.33
CA SER A 40 -6.02 19.96 -23.94
C SER A 40 -7.03 20.44 -22.89
N LEU A 41 -7.82 21.47 -23.22
CA LEU A 41 -8.75 22.14 -22.29
C LEU A 41 -9.69 21.18 -21.54
N PRO A 42 -10.40 20.22 -22.19
CA PRO A 42 -11.31 19.32 -21.48
C PRO A 42 -10.57 18.37 -20.51
N LEU A 43 -9.41 17.83 -20.92
CA LEU A 43 -8.62 16.97 -20.05
C LEU A 43 -8.05 17.75 -18.87
N ARG A 44 -7.64 18.99 -19.06
CA ARG A 44 -7.11 19.85 -18.00
C ARG A 44 -8.12 20.05 -16.86
N ALA A 45 -9.36 20.43 -17.18
CA ALA A 45 -10.39 20.65 -16.17
C ALA A 45 -10.72 19.39 -15.38
N VAL A 46 -10.94 18.26 -16.09
CA VAL A 46 -11.26 16.96 -15.46
C VAL A 46 -10.10 16.46 -14.61
N SER A 47 -8.87 16.54 -15.12
CA SER A 47 -7.67 16.04 -14.43
C SER A 47 -7.40 16.78 -13.13
N SER A 48 -7.45 18.14 -13.14
CA SER A 48 -7.28 18.93 -11.93
C SER A 48 -8.37 18.64 -10.91
N ALA A 49 -9.62 18.52 -11.36
CA ALA A 49 -10.73 18.19 -10.49
C ALA A 49 -10.63 16.79 -9.87
N LEU A 50 -10.10 15.80 -10.59
CA LEU A 50 -9.86 14.46 -10.04
C LEU A 50 -8.68 14.43 -9.08
N ARG A 51 -7.64 15.24 -9.29
CA ARG A 51 -6.47 15.31 -8.41
C ARG A 51 -6.78 15.88 -7.05
N THR A 52 -7.42 17.06 -7.02
CA THR A 52 -7.62 17.84 -5.79
C THR A 52 -9.08 17.95 -5.38
N GLY A 53 -10.01 17.74 -6.32
CA GLY A 53 -11.44 17.89 -6.10
C GLY A 53 -12.05 16.81 -5.25
N PHE A 54 -13.23 17.14 -4.75
CA PHE A 54 -14.11 16.22 -4.02
C PHE A 54 -15.58 16.50 -4.45
N GLY A 55 -16.52 15.64 -4.05
CA GLY A 55 -17.94 15.86 -4.32
C GLY A 55 -18.36 15.40 -5.71
N VAL A 56 -18.92 16.32 -6.51
CA VAL A 56 -19.57 15.97 -7.78
C VAL A 56 -18.64 15.23 -8.75
N VAL A 57 -17.38 15.64 -8.85
CA VAL A 57 -16.42 15.03 -9.79
C VAL A 57 -16.12 13.58 -9.37
N ILE A 58 -15.90 13.34 -8.09
CA ILE A 58 -15.67 11.99 -7.55
C ILE A 58 -16.93 11.13 -7.70
N LEU A 59 -18.12 11.71 -7.47
CA LEU A 59 -19.39 11.01 -7.68
C LEU A 59 -19.55 10.60 -9.16
N LEU A 60 -19.32 11.52 -10.10
CA LEU A 60 -19.40 11.22 -11.54
C LEU A 60 -18.37 10.16 -11.95
N ALA A 61 -17.12 10.27 -11.49
CA ALA A 61 -16.11 9.23 -11.72
C ALA A 61 -16.56 7.87 -11.17
N THR A 62 -17.16 7.86 -9.96
CA THR A 62 -17.69 6.64 -9.36
C THR A 62 -18.81 6.03 -10.21
N LEU A 63 -19.74 6.86 -10.72
CA LEU A 63 -20.82 6.39 -11.60
C LEU A 63 -20.29 5.82 -12.92
N VAL A 64 -19.30 6.47 -13.52
CA VAL A 64 -18.63 5.96 -14.74
C VAL A 64 -17.98 4.60 -14.47
N ILE A 65 -17.17 4.48 -13.42
CA ILE A 65 -16.53 3.21 -13.04
C ILE A 65 -17.60 2.15 -12.76
N TYR A 66 -18.64 2.49 -12.00
CA TYR A 66 -19.73 1.58 -11.71
C TYR A 66 -20.43 1.07 -12.98
N GLY A 67 -20.71 1.98 -13.92
CA GLY A 67 -21.29 1.63 -15.21
C GLY A 67 -20.42 0.63 -15.98
N THR A 68 -19.10 0.88 -16.06
CA THR A 68 -18.18 -0.02 -16.78
C THR A 68 -18.06 -1.39 -16.12
N PHE A 69 -18.06 -1.46 -14.78
CA PHE A 69 -18.05 -2.74 -14.04
C PHE A 69 -19.36 -3.54 -14.18
N ARG A 70 -20.48 -2.88 -14.51
CA ARG A 70 -21.78 -3.53 -14.77
C ARG A 70 -21.87 -4.15 -16.16
N VAL A 71 -21.07 -3.72 -17.11
CA VAL A 71 -21.10 -4.28 -18.48
C VAL A 71 -20.57 -5.72 -18.46
N PRO A 72 -21.35 -6.71 -18.91
CA PRO A 72 -20.92 -8.10 -18.91
C PRO A 72 -19.94 -8.43 -20.06
N GLY A 73 -19.24 -9.54 -19.91
CA GLY A 73 -18.42 -10.12 -20.97
C GLY A 73 -17.13 -9.37 -21.25
N ARG A 74 -16.60 -9.60 -22.44
CA ARG A 74 -15.28 -9.10 -22.88
C ARG A 74 -15.24 -7.57 -23.00
N THR A 75 -16.28 -6.97 -23.51
CA THR A 75 -16.39 -5.50 -23.62
C THR A 75 -16.37 -4.82 -22.26
N GLY A 76 -17.04 -5.40 -21.26
CA GLY A 76 -17.02 -4.92 -19.89
C GLY A 76 -15.64 -5.06 -19.23
N GLU A 77 -14.89 -6.12 -19.56
CA GLU A 77 -13.52 -6.30 -19.08
C GLU A 77 -12.61 -5.17 -19.61
N LEU A 78 -12.67 -4.89 -20.93
CA LEU A 78 -11.95 -3.79 -21.56
C LEU A 78 -12.37 -2.43 -20.98
N ALA A 79 -13.68 -2.15 -20.93
CA ALA A 79 -14.20 -0.87 -20.46
C ALA A 79 -13.80 -0.58 -19.01
N ALA A 80 -13.92 -1.56 -18.11
CA ALA A 80 -13.57 -1.41 -16.71
C ALA A 80 -12.06 -1.21 -16.49
N LEU A 81 -11.20 -1.97 -17.21
CA LEU A 81 -9.75 -1.78 -17.15
C LEU A 81 -9.36 -0.39 -17.67
N THR A 82 -9.85 -0.02 -18.85
CA THR A 82 -9.56 1.28 -19.46
C THR A 82 -10.02 2.44 -18.60
N ALA A 83 -11.25 2.38 -18.06
CA ALA A 83 -11.77 3.42 -17.19
C ALA A 83 -10.95 3.56 -15.89
N THR A 84 -10.53 2.42 -15.30
CA THR A 84 -9.68 2.44 -14.11
C THR A 84 -8.31 3.03 -14.41
N MET A 85 -7.64 2.59 -15.48
CA MET A 85 -6.35 3.15 -15.90
C MET A 85 -6.46 4.64 -16.21
N SER A 86 -7.53 5.07 -16.90
CA SER A 86 -7.80 6.47 -17.21
C SER A 86 -8.01 7.31 -15.95
N LEU A 87 -8.71 6.79 -14.94
CA LEU A 87 -8.93 7.48 -13.67
C LEU A 87 -7.61 7.81 -12.97
N PHE A 88 -6.69 6.84 -12.89
CA PHE A 88 -5.35 7.03 -12.31
C PHE A 88 -4.48 7.97 -13.18
N GLY A 89 -4.54 7.81 -14.51
CA GLY A 89 -3.82 8.67 -15.45
C GLY A 89 -4.28 10.13 -15.40
N LEU A 90 -5.59 10.38 -15.30
CA LEU A 90 -6.14 11.73 -15.16
C LEU A 90 -5.70 12.39 -13.85
N ALA A 91 -5.67 11.66 -12.72
CA ALA A 91 -5.17 12.21 -11.46
C ALA A 91 -3.69 12.62 -11.54
N LEU A 92 -2.86 11.82 -12.23
CA LEU A 92 -1.45 12.13 -12.47
C LEU A 92 -1.31 13.34 -13.42
N ALA A 93 -2.05 13.36 -14.52
CA ALA A 93 -2.09 14.49 -15.44
C ALA A 93 -2.51 15.78 -14.71
N GLY A 94 -3.48 15.68 -13.78
CA GLY A 94 -3.94 16.79 -12.95
C GLY A 94 -2.81 17.40 -12.10
N LEU A 95 -1.96 16.57 -11.49
CA LEU A 95 -0.79 17.05 -10.74
C LEU A 95 0.17 17.86 -11.64
N TRP A 96 0.47 17.33 -12.83
CA TRP A 96 1.39 17.99 -13.77
C TRP A 96 0.84 19.27 -14.41
N ILE A 97 -0.50 19.34 -14.56
CA ILE A 97 -1.18 20.52 -15.14
C ILE A 97 -1.33 21.63 -14.10
N SER A 98 -1.72 21.27 -12.87
CA SER A 98 -1.91 22.25 -11.80
C SER A 98 -0.58 22.86 -11.34
N GLY A 99 0.52 22.09 -11.46
CA GLY A 99 1.80 22.49 -10.89
C GLY A 99 1.76 22.59 -9.37
N ASP A 100 0.86 21.83 -8.71
CA ASP A 100 0.68 21.90 -7.27
C ASP A 100 1.98 21.58 -6.53
N THR A 101 2.26 22.40 -5.52
CA THR A 101 3.34 22.15 -4.56
C THR A 101 2.75 21.52 -3.31
N GLN A 102 3.27 20.35 -2.97
CA GLN A 102 2.91 19.57 -1.79
C GLN A 102 4.18 19.30 -0.98
N SER A 103 4.05 18.72 0.21
CA SER A 103 5.20 18.46 1.10
C SER A 103 6.32 17.61 0.46
N VAL A 104 6.01 16.81 -0.55
CA VAL A 104 6.93 15.87 -1.21
C VAL A 104 7.17 16.13 -2.70
N VAL A 105 6.50 17.14 -3.27
CA VAL A 105 6.65 17.52 -4.69
C VAL A 105 6.50 19.02 -4.89
N LEU A 106 7.42 19.62 -5.63
CA LEU A 106 7.38 21.03 -6.04
C LEU A 106 6.93 21.13 -7.49
N ASN A 107 5.99 22.03 -7.75
CA ASN A 107 5.49 22.33 -9.09
C ASN A 107 5.05 21.08 -9.88
N GLY A 108 4.45 20.14 -9.15
CA GLY A 108 3.88 18.91 -9.73
C GLY A 108 4.90 17.86 -10.20
N LEU A 109 6.21 18.10 -10.11
CA LEU A 109 7.21 17.18 -10.66
C LEU A 109 8.49 17.05 -9.83
N ILE A 110 9.02 18.13 -9.28
CA ILE A 110 10.34 18.13 -8.63
C ILE A 110 10.20 17.51 -7.24
N PRO A 111 10.93 16.41 -6.93
CA PRO A 111 10.85 15.79 -5.62
C PRO A 111 11.36 16.71 -4.51
N LEU A 112 10.66 16.74 -3.37
CA LEU A 112 11.03 17.46 -2.16
C LEU A 112 11.14 16.50 -0.97
N THR A 113 11.85 16.91 0.08
CA THR A 113 11.97 16.18 1.36
C THR A 113 12.37 14.70 1.17
N ASP A 114 11.61 13.77 1.73
CA ASP A 114 11.85 12.31 1.61
C ASP A 114 11.88 11.86 0.13
N ALA A 115 11.00 12.43 -0.70
CA ALA A 115 10.94 12.09 -2.13
C ALA A 115 12.23 12.50 -2.87
N ALA A 116 12.83 13.63 -2.48
CA ALA A 116 14.12 14.06 -3.03
C ALA A 116 15.25 13.10 -2.62
N GLY A 117 15.25 12.62 -1.36
CA GLY A 117 16.19 11.61 -0.88
C GLY A 117 16.13 10.33 -1.73
N TYR A 118 14.94 9.77 -1.93
CA TYR A 118 14.78 8.57 -2.76
C TYR A 118 15.19 8.78 -4.22
N TYR A 119 14.85 9.94 -4.81
CA TYR A 119 15.22 10.24 -6.19
C TYR A 119 16.71 10.39 -6.37
N THR A 120 17.38 11.13 -5.44
CA THR A 120 18.82 11.32 -5.44
C THR A 120 19.55 9.99 -5.32
N ASP A 121 19.14 9.16 -4.37
CA ASP A 121 19.78 7.86 -4.14
C ASP A 121 19.50 6.86 -5.28
N ALA A 122 18.30 6.85 -5.85
CA ALA A 122 18.03 6.07 -7.06
C ALA A 122 18.92 6.50 -8.24
N THR A 123 19.21 7.81 -8.33
CA THR A 123 20.15 8.33 -9.33
C THR A 123 21.59 7.92 -9.01
N ARG A 124 22.02 7.92 -7.73
CA ARG A 124 23.34 7.41 -7.32
C ARG A 124 23.55 5.95 -7.72
N LEU A 125 22.53 5.10 -7.53
CA LEU A 125 22.57 3.69 -7.95
C LEU A 125 22.83 3.54 -9.45
N LEU A 126 22.33 4.44 -10.30
CA LEU A 126 22.61 4.41 -11.74
C LEU A 126 24.11 4.61 -12.07
N TYR A 127 24.84 5.24 -11.18
CA TYR A 127 26.28 5.48 -11.32
C TYR A 127 27.13 4.54 -10.48
N GLY A 128 26.52 3.49 -9.89
CA GLY A 128 27.22 2.52 -9.04
C GLY A 128 27.69 3.09 -7.71
N ALA A 129 27.10 4.20 -7.24
CA ALA A 129 27.43 4.80 -5.97
C ALA A 129 26.47 4.32 -4.87
N ASP A 130 26.96 4.30 -3.62
CA ASP A 130 26.16 3.90 -2.46
C ASP A 130 25.01 4.87 -2.19
N VAL A 131 23.94 4.32 -1.65
CA VAL A 131 22.79 5.10 -1.18
C VAL A 131 22.98 5.57 0.26
N SER A 132 22.24 6.60 0.65
CA SER A 132 22.18 7.07 2.03
C SER A 132 21.53 6.03 2.95
N ASN A 133 21.83 6.08 4.27
CA ASN A 133 21.20 5.21 5.28
C ASN A 133 19.67 5.31 5.26
N PHE A 134 19.13 6.49 5.01
CA PHE A 134 17.68 6.70 4.89
C PHE A 134 17.04 5.84 3.80
N THR A 135 17.64 5.81 2.62
CA THR A 135 17.13 5.06 1.46
C THR A 135 17.50 3.58 1.52
N ALA A 136 18.68 3.26 2.10
CA ALA A 136 19.17 1.88 2.24
C ALA A 136 18.18 0.98 2.98
N MET A 137 17.41 1.53 3.94
CA MET A 137 16.37 0.80 4.66
C MET A 137 15.20 0.35 3.75
N ARG A 138 15.10 0.88 2.52
CA ARG A 138 14.03 0.57 1.55
C ARG A 138 14.59 0.27 0.15
N PRO A 139 15.47 -0.73 0.05
CA PRO A 139 16.28 -0.98 -1.15
C PRO A 139 15.42 -1.36 -2.36
N PHE A 140 14.29 -2.04 -2.16
CA PHE A 140 13.38 -2.40 -3.25
C PHE A 140 12.80 -1.19 -3.96
N PHE A 141 12.44 -0.13 -3.20
CA PHE A 141 11.91 1.08 -3.81
C PHE A 141 12.99 1.83 -4.59
N ALA A 142 14.15 2.08 -3.96
CA ALA A 142 15.26 2.77 -4.61
C ALA A 142 15.76 2.01 -5.85
N GLY A 143 15.90 0.69 -5.75
CA GLY A 143 16.30 -0.17 -6.87
C GLY A 143 15.28 -0.15 -8.01
N MET A 144 13.99 -0.23 -7.73
CA MET A 144 12.96 -0.15 -8.77
C MET A 144 12.89 1.24 -9.41
N LEU A 145 13.00 2.31 -8.63
CA LEU A 145 13.04 3.67 -9.16
C LEU A 145 14.29 3.87 -10.03
N SER A 146 15.44 3.40 -9.59
CA SER A 146 16.69 3.41 -10.37
C SER A 146 16.52 2.65 -11.70
N PHE A 147 15.96 1.45 -11.65
CA PHE A 147 15.69 0.66 -12.85
C PHE A 147 14.75 1.39 -13.83
N LEU A 148 13.67 2.01 -13.33
CA LEU A 148 12.75 2.77 -14.19
C LEU A 148 13.40 4.04 -14.75
N LEU A 149 14.23 4.71 -13.98
CA LEU A 149 15.02 5.85 -14.48
C LEU A 149 16.03 5.43 -15.56
N TRP A 150 16.66 4.26 -15.39
CA TRP A 150 17.51 3.68 -16.42
C TRP A 150 16.72 3.38 -17.70
N LEU A 151 15.58 2.69 -17.59
CA LEU A 151 14.72 2.31 -18.70
C LEU A 151 14.14 3.51 -19.46
N SER A 152 13.88 4.62 -18.75
CA SER A 152 13.28 5.85 -19.29
C SER A 152 14.30 6.93 -19.63
N GLU A 153 15.58 6.58 -19.76
CA GLU A 153 16.66 7.55 -20.05
C GLU A 153 16.67 8.73 -19.06
N ARG A 154 16.41 8.43 -17.78
CA ARG A 154 16.32 9.38 -16.66
C ARG A 154 15.10 10.31 -16.71
N ASN A 155 14.09 9.99 -17.53
CA ASN A 155 12.86 10.75 -17.56
C ASN A 155 11.99 10.42 -16.34
N LEU A 156 12.01 11.30 -15.33
CA LEU A 156 11.26 11.13 -14.10
C LEU A 156 9.74 11.04 -14.35
N MET A 157 9.19 11.83 -15.28
CA MET A 157 7.76 11.78 -15.61
C MET A 157 7.35 10.38 -16.09
N THR A 158 8.18 9.76 -16.94
CA THR A 158 7.94 8.40 -17.41
C THR A 158 8.02 7.40 -16.27
N ALA A 159 9.03 7.49 -15.40
CA ALA A 159 9.18 6.58 -14.28
C ALA A 159 7.98 6.63 -13.30
N VAL A 160 7.54 7.82 -12.88
CA VAL A 160 6.37 7.96 -12.01
C VAL A 160 5.05 7.65 -12.74
N GLY A 161 5.00 7.87 -14.06
CA GLY A 161 3.90 7.44 -14.91
C GLY A 161 3.72 5.92 -14.90
N ILE A 162 4.81 5.18 -15.01
CA ILE A 162 4.82 3.69 -14.95
C ILE A 162 4.30 3.23 -13.58
N PHE A 163 4.79 3.80 -12.47
CA PHE A 163 4.26 3.45 -11.13
C PHE A 163 2.75 3.67 -11.03
N THR A 164 2.26 4.81 -11.54
CA THR A 164 0.81 5.12 -11.54
C THR A 164 0.02 4.15 -12.41
N GLY A 165 0.55 3.77 -13.58
CA GLY A 165 -0.04 2.75 -14.44
C GLY A 165 -0.13 1.38 -13.76
N ILE A 166 0.94 0.94 -13.11
CA ILE A 166 0.97 -0.31 -12.32
C ILE A 166 -0.06 -0.26 -11.19
N ALA A 167 -0.21 0.89 -10.51
CA ALA A 167 -1.18 1.06 -9.43
C ALA A 167 -2.62 0.96 -9.94
N GLY A 168 -2.94 1.62 -11.07
CA GLY A 168 -4.27 1.50 -11.70
C GLY A 168 -4.59 0.07 -12.10
N PHE A 169 -3.63 -0.63 -12.71
CA PHE A 169 -3.78 -2.04 -13.09
C PHE A 169 -3.96 -2.96 -11.87
N ALA A 170 -3.13 -2.82 -10.83
CA ALA A 170 -3.24 -3.61 -9.61
C ALA A 170 -4.57 -3.37 -8.87
N CYS A 171 -5.03 -2.11 -8.84
CA CYS A 171 -6.32 -1.73 -8.28
C CYS A 171 -7.48 -2.38 -9.04
N TYR A 172 -7.43 -2.35 -10.38
CA TYR A 172 -8.40 -3.07 -11.21
C TYR A 172 -8.42 -4.58 -10.90
N LEU A 173 -7.25 -5.23 -10.83
CA LEU A 173 -7.19 -6.67 -10.54
C LEU A 173 -7.80 -7.02 -9.19
N ALA A 174 -7.46 -6.28 -8.13
CA ALA A 174 -8.01 -6.48 -6.79
C ALA A 174 -9.54 -6.27 -6.78
N SER A 175 -10.01 -5.20 -7.42
CA SER A 175 -11.44 -4.90 -7.53
C SER A 175 -12.20 -5.96 -8.30
N ARG A 176 -11.62 -6.54 -9.37
CA ARG A 176 -12.24 -7.65 -10.12
C ARG A 176 -12.36 -8.93 -9.29
N GLU A 177 -11.35 -9.26 -8.47
CA GLU A 177 -11.47 -10.42 -7.57
C GLU A 177 -12.55 -10.19 -6.50
N ILE A 178 -12.69 -8.98 -5.96
CA ILE A 178 -13.76 -8.61 -5.03
C ILE A 178 -15.12 -8.67 -5.73
N GLN A 179 -15.24 -8.16 -6.96
CA GLN A 179 -16.48 -8.18 -7.73
C GLN A 179 -17.05 -9.59 -7.91
N LYS A 180 -16.21 -10.59 -8.17
CA LYS A 180 -16.63 -11.99 -8.36
C LYS A 180 -17.34 -12.58 -7.15
N THR A 181 -17.12 -12.04 -5.98
CA THR A 181 -17.59 -12.61 -4.71
C THR A 181 -18.60 -11.72 -3.97
N HIS A 182 -18.49 -10.40 -4.12
CA HIS A 182 -19.24 -9.40 -3.35
C HIS A 182 -20.03 -8.41 -4.23
N GLY A 183 -20.00 -8.59 -5.55
CA GLY A 183 -20.73 -7.73 -6.49
C GLY A 183 -20.02 -6.44 -6.87
N THR A 184 -20.64 -5.70 -7.77
CA THR A 184 -20.09 -4.50 -8.38
C THR A 184 -19.97 -3.36 -7.37
N GLU A 185 -20.94 -3.22 -6.50
CA GLU A 185 -21.02 -2.14 -5.51
C GLU A 185 -19.80 -2.12 -4.58
N VAL A 186 -19.49 -3.28 -4.01
CA VAL A 186 -18.34 -3.44 -3.10
C VAL A 186 -17.00 -3.25 -3.84
N ALA A 187 -16.90 -3.78 -5.05
CA ALA A 187 -15.70 -3.66 -5.87
C ALA A 187 -15.41 -2.20 -6.24
N VAL A 188 -16.43 -1.45 -6.65
CA VAL A 188 -16.29 -0.03 -7.01
C VAL A 188 -16.00 0.82 -5.77
N PHE A 189 -16.66 0.55 -4.65
CA PHE A 189 -16.36 1.23 -3.39
C PHE A 189 -14.90 1.02 -2.98
N PHE A 190 -14.39 -0.21 -3.04
CA PHE A 190 -12.98 -0.53 -2.78
C PHE A 190 -12.06 0.23 -3.74
N LEU A 191 -12.34 0.18 -5.05
CA LEU A 191 -11.56 0.87 -6.07
C LEU A 191 -11.47 2.38 -5.79
N MET A 192 -12.61 2.99 -5.50
CA MET A 192 -12.65 4.44 -5.25
C MET A 192 -11.94 4.84 -3.96
N LEU A 193 -12.00 4.04 -2.90
CA LEU A 193 -11.21 4.27 -1.69
C LEU A 193 -9.71 4.24 -1.97
N ILE A 194 -9.25 3.22 -2.72
CA ILE A 194 -7.84 3.11 -3.11
C ILE A 194 -7.43 4.28 -4.02
N PHE A 195 -8.27 4.65 -4.98
CA PHE A 195 -8.02 5.80 -5.85
C PHE A 195 -7.87 7.10 -5.04
N LEU A 196 -8.81 7.38 -4.12
CA LEU A 196 -8.77 8.57 -3.27
C LEU A 196 -7.50 8.64 -2.41
N TYR A 197 -7.02 7.50 -1.95
CA TYR A 197 -5.75 7.42 -1.25
C TYR A 197 -4.55 7.61 -2.20
N TYR A 198 -4.48 6.81 -3.27
CA TYR A 198 -3.32 6.77 -4.16
C TYR A 198 -3.14 8.05 -4.97
N ARG A 199 -4.20 8.79 -5.30
CA ARG A 199 -4.09 10.05 -6.04
C ARG A 199 -3.13 11.05 -5.39
N HIS A 200 -2.98 11.02 -4.07
CA HIS A 200 -2.04 11.88 -3.34
C HIS A 200 -0.57 11.44 -3.51
N HIS A 201 -0.32 10.16 -3.79
CA HIS A 201 1.01 9.60 -4.02
C HIS A 201 1.36 9.47 -5.51
N SER A 202 0.36 9.53 -6.39
CA SER A 202 0.56 9.51 -7.84
C SER A 202 1.46 10.67 -8.27
N GLY A 203 2.52 10.35 -9.03
CA GLY A 203 3.49 11.34 -9.51
C GLY A 203 4.58 11.72 -8.50
N THR A 204 4.66 11.07 -7.34
CA THR A 204 5.71 11.29 -6.35
C THR A 204 6.74 10.17 -6.37
N THR A 205 7.97 10.46 -5.94
CA THR A 205 9.03 9.46 -5.73
C THR A 205 9.04 8.93 -4.29
N MET A 206 7.86 8.80 -3.71
CA MET A 206 7.68 8.19 -2.39
C MET A 206 7.51 6.67 -2.51
N SER A 207 7.93 5.95 -1.49
CA SER A 207 7.86 4.47 -1.48
C SER A 207 6.43 3.92 -1.56
N GLU A 208 5.41 4.73 -1.23
CA GLU A 208 4.00 4.44 -1.43
C GLU A 208 3.65 4.19 -2.90
N SER A 209 4.34 4.87 -3.82
CA SER A 209 4.10 4.71 -5.27
C SER A 209 4.32 3.28 -5.76
N LEU A 210 5.16 2.50 -5.09
CA LEU A 210 5.39 1.08 -5.35
C LEU A 210 4.72 0.18 -4.28
N GLY A 211 4.73 0.59 -3.01
CA GLY A 211 4.18 -0.21 -1.91
C GLY A 211 2.69 -0.51 -2.09
N VAL A 212 1.90 0.50 -2.47
CA VAL A 212 0.45 0.33 -2.71
C VAL A 212 0.14 -0.65 -3.84
N PRO A 213 0.69 -0.52 -5.06
CA PRO A 213 0.41 -1.49 -6.11
C PRO A 213 0.83 -2.92 -5.75
N VAL A 214 1.95 -3.12 -5.06
CA VAL A 214 2.38 -4.44 -4.60
C VAL A 214 1.42 -5.00 -3.54
N SER A 215 0.94 -4.16 -2.60
CA SER A 215 -0.11 -4.54 -1.65
C SER A 215 -1.40 -4.96 -2.35
N LEU A 216 -1.85 -4.21 -3.37
CA LEU A 216 -3.06 -4.51 -4.13
C LEU A 216 -2.96 -5.83 -4.89
N LEU A 217 -1.80 -6.16 -5.45
CA LEU A 217 -1.55 -7.48 -6.04
C LEU A 217 -1.62 -8.57 -4.96
N GLY A 218 -1.06 -8.33 -3.78
CA GLY A 218 -1.20 -9.20 -2.61
C GLY A 218 -2.65 -9.43 -2.22
N VAL A 219 -3.46 -8.36 -2.12
CA VAL A 219 -4.89 -8.43 -1.83
C VAL A 219 -5.64 -9.23 -2.89
N ALA A 220 -5.35 -8.99 -4.18
CA ALA A 220 -5.97 -9.75 -5.28
C ALA A 220 -5.68 -11.26 -5.17
N LEU A 221 -4.44 -11.63 -4.84
CA LEU A 221 -4.04 -13.02 -4.66
C LEU A 221 -4.67 -13.65 -3.40
N LEU A 222 -4.69 -12.94 -2.27
CA LEU A 222 -5.34 -13.38 -1.04
C LEU A 222 -6.84 -13.63 -1.28
N TRP A 223 -7.51 -12.68 -1.93
CA TRP A 223 -8.93 -12.79 -2.25
C TRP A 223 -9.24 -13.96 -3.18
N ARG A 224 -8.44 -14.09 -4.26
CA ARG A 224 -8.54 -15.21 -5.20
C ARG A 224 -8.22 -16.55 -4.52
N GLY A 225 -7.18 -16.59 -3.70
CA GLY A 225 -6.82 -17.78 -2.94
C GLY A 225 -7.92 -18.22 -1.98
N ALA A 226 -8.54 -17.28 -1.28
CA ALA A 226 -9.69 -17.53 -0.41
C ALA A 226 -10.91 -18.05 -1.20
N SER A 227 -11.21 -17.45 -2.38
CA SER A 227 -12.35 -17.84 -3.22
C SER A 227 -12.19 -19.23 -3.83
N THR A 228 -10.98 -19.55 -4.28
CA THR A 228 -10.68 -20.83 -4.96
C THR A 228 -10.16 -21.92 -4.02
N ARG A 229 -10.02 -21.62 -2.73
CA ARG A 229 -9.42 -22.49 -1.70
C ARG A 229 -8.03 -23.02 -2.09
N LYS A 230 -7.22 -22.20 -2.76
CA LYS A 230 -5.88 -22.54 -3.21
C LYS A 230 -4.81 -22.00 -2.26
N GLU A 231 -4.20 -22.87 -1.46
CA GLU A 231 -3.15 -22.53 -0.50
C GLU A 231 -2.01 -21.73 -1.12
N TRP A 232 -1.44 -22.21 -2.24
CA TRP A 232 -0.30 -21.56 -2.90
C TRP A 232 -0.61 -20.14 -3.39
N THR A 233 -1.81 -19.91 -3.93
CA THR A 233 -2.23 -18.56 -4.35
C THR A 233 -2.30 -17.63 -3.15
N THR A 234 -2.78 -18.11 -2.01
CA THR A 234 -2.84 -17.35 -0.76
C THR A 234 -1.43 -17.08 -0.20
N LEU A 235 -0.54 -18.08 -0.23
CA LEU A 235 0.85 -17.93 0.22
C LEU A 235 1.61 -16.89 -0.61
N PHE A 236 1.41 -16.87 -1.93
CA PHE A 236 1.93 -15.80 -2.78
C PHE A 236 1.35 -14.44 -2.42
N GLY A 237 0.07 -14.36 -2.07
CA GLY A 237 -0.55 -13.14 -1.56
C GLY A 237 0.10 -12.66 -0.25
N VAL A 238 0.36 -13.55 0.70
CA VAL A 238 1.09 -13.24 1.95
C VAL A 238 2.50 -12.72 1.64
N ALA A 239 3.23 -13.38 0.74
CA ALA A 239 4.57 -12.95 0.32
C ALA A 239 4.55 -11.55 -0.32
N MET A 240 3.55 -11.25 -1.16
CA MET A 240 3.39 -9.92 -1.76
C MET A 240 3.07 -8.84 -0.72
N ILE A 241 2.25 -9.12 0.29
CA ILE A 241 2.02 -8.19 1.41
C ILE A 241 3.32 -8.00 2.21
N ALA A 242 4.07 -9.07 2.49
CA ALA A 242 5.37 -8.95 3.15
C ALA A 242 6.35 -8.10 2.34
N LEU A 243 6.40 -8.27 1.01
CA LEU A 243 7.22 -7.44 0.12
C LEU A 243 6.77 -5.97 0.16
N ALA A 244 5.48 -5.70 0.09
CA ALA A 244 4.94 -4.34 0.18
C ALA A 244 5.34 -3.66 1.48
N LEU A 245 5.29 -4.36 2.62
CA LEU A 245 5.72 -3.84 3.93
C LEU A 245 7.23 -3.65 4.05
N ASN A 246 8.04 -4.34 3.24
CA ASN A 246 9.48 -4.06 3.12
C ASN A 246 9.77 -2.87 2.18
N ILE A 247 8.93 -2.65 1.17
CA ILE A 247 8.98 -1.44 0.33
C ILE A 247 8.58 -0.21 1.14
N ARG A 248 7.49 -0.33 1.90
CA ARG A 248 6.96 0.73 2.76
C ARG A 248 6.55 0.15 4.11
N PRO A 249 7.35 0.33 5.18
CA PRO A 249 6.97 -0.09 6.52
C PRO A 249 5.66 0.57 6.97
N GLY A 250 4.76 -0.22 7.53
CA GLY A 250 3.45 0.21 7.97
C GLY A 250 2.83 -0.79 8.97
N ALA A 251 1.69 -1.36 8.63
CA ALA A 251 0.92 -2.25 9.49
C ALA A 251 1.52 -3.68 9.59
N MET A 252 2.70 -3.82 10.20
CA MET A 252 3.45 -5.08 10.27
C MET A 252 2.68 -6.24 10.91
N PHE A 253 1.79 -5.97 11.87
CA PHE A 253 0.98 -7.02 12.52
C PHE A 253 -0.09 -7.62 11.62
N VAL A 254 -0.28 -7.09 10.42
CA VAL A 254 -1.08 -7.76 9.38
C VAL A 254 -0.46 -9.11 8.98
N LEU A 255 0.88 -9.25 8.97
CA LEU A 255 1.54 -10.50 8.60
C LEU A 255 1.18 -11.68 9.52
N PRO A 256 1.38 -11.60 10.85
CA PRO A 256 0.93 -12.67 11.74
C PRO A 256 -0.59 -12.88 11.71
N ALA A 257 -1.39 -11.82 11.54
CA ALA A 257 -2.83 -11.96 11.39
C ALA A 257 -3.22 -12.77 10.14
N LEU A 258 -2.54 -12.57 9.01
CA LEU A 258 -2.74 -13.36 7.77
C LEU A 258 -2.30 -14.82 7.94
N LEU A 259 -1.23 -15.08 8.70
CA LEU A 259 -0.81 -16.46 9.01
C LEU A 259 -1.87 -17.19 9.85
N LEU A 260 -2.39 -16.52 10.89
CA LEU A 260 -3.47 -17.06 11.72
C LEU A 260 -4.74 -17.30 10.91
N TRP A 261 -5.14 -16.32 10.08
CA TRP A 261 -6.28 -16.46 9.19
C TRP A 261 -6.12 -17.63 8.22
N GLY A 262 -4.98 -17.76 7.55
CA GLY A 262 -4.74 -18.84 6.60
C GLY A 262 -4.66 -20.20 7.28
N GLY A 263 -4.01 -20.29 8.45
CA GLY A 263 -4.00 -21.50 9.27
C GLY A 263 -5.40 -21.98 9.66
N TRP A 264 -6.32 -21.01 9.90
CA TRP A 264 -7.73 -21.32 10.18
C TRP A 264 -8.52 -21.70 8.93
N ILE A 265 -8.35 -20.99 7.82
CA ILE A 265 -9.14 -21.19 6.59
C ILE A 265 -8.73 -22.48 5.85
N PHE A 266 -7.44 -22.83 5.86
CA PHE A 266 -6.91 -24.04 5.21
C PHE A 266 -6.80 -25.24 6.17
N ARG A 267 -7.51 -25.19 7.30
CA ARG A 267 -7.65 -26.35 8.19
C ARG A 267 -8.30 -27.51 7.44
N GLY A 268 -7.67 -28.69 7.49
CA GLY A 268 -8.24 -29.94 7.00
C GLY A 268 -9.09 -30.62 8.10
N GLN A 269 -8.80 -31.89 8.38
CA GLN A 269 -9.39 -32.61 9.52
C GLN A 269 -8.91 -32.09 10.89
N ASN A 270 -7.77 -31.39 10.91
CA ASN A 270 -7.22 -30.75 12.09
C ASN A 270 -7.89 -29.39 12.35
N ARG A 271 -7.83 -28.93 13.60
CA ARG A 271 -8.39 -27.63 14.01
C ARG A 271 -7.64 -26.42 13.40
N PHE A 272 -6.38 -26.60 12.92
CA PHE A 272 -5.50 -25.57 12.41
C PHE A 272 -4.49 -26.15 11.40
N SER A 273 -4.19 -25.43 10.32
CA SER A 273 -3.19 -25.82 9.32
C SER A 273 -1.80 -25.28 9.69
N PHE A 274 -1.05 -26.05 10.47
CA PHE A 274 0.36 -25.74 10.76
C PHE A 274 1.24 -25.74 9.52
N LYS A 275 0.85 -26.50 8.48
CA LYS A 275 1.52 -26.51 7.17
C LYS A 275 1.44 -25.12 6.51
N PHE A 276 0.23 -24.56 6.39
CA PHE A 276 0.05 -23.20 5.84
C PHE A 276 0.81 -22.16 6.66
N PHE A 277 0.67 -22.23 7.99
CA PHE A 277 1.35 -21.30 8.90
C PHE A 277 2.87 -21.35 8.73
N GLY A 278 3.48 -22.56 8.69
CA GLY A 278 4.92 -22.73 8.51
C GLY A 278 5.42 -22.23 7.16
N PHE A 279 4.76 -22.58 6.05
CA PHE A 279 5.14 -22.07 4.73
C PHE A 279 4.93 -20.54 4.60
N GLY A 280 3.88 -20.01 5.19
CA GLY A 280 3.63 -18.57 5.22
C GLY A 280 4.68 -17.82 6.03
N ALA A 281 5.05 -18.33 7.21
CA ALA A 281 6.14 -17.79 8.02
C ALA A 281 7.48 -17.86 7.27
N ALA A 282 7.78 -18.98 6.62
CA ALA A 282 8.97 -19.13 5.80
C ALA A 282 9.00 -18.13 4.63
N ALA A 283 7.86 -17.92 3.95
CA ALA A 283 7.76 -16.94 2.87
C ALA A 283 7.99 -15.50 3.38
N ILE A 284 7.43 -15.14 4.54
CA ILE A 284 7.67 -13.83 5.17
C ILE A 284 9.15 -13.69 5.49
N LEU A 285 9.74 -14.64 6.20
CA LEU A 285 11.16 -14.62 6.59
C LEU A 285 12.08 -14.56 5.36
N PHE A 286 11.73 -15.26 4.29
CA PHE A 286 12.48 -15.18 3.03
C PHE A 286 12.46 -13.78 2.43
N VAL A 287 11.30 -13.10 2.39
CA VAL A 287 11.21 -11.72 1.90
C VAL A 287 12.06 -10.77 2.76
N PHE A 288 12.00 -10.90 4.09
CA PHE A 288 12.83 -10.10 5.00
C PHE A 288 14.32 -10.40 4.83
N PHE A 289 14.69 -11.67 4.62
CA PHE A 289 16.06 -12.06 4.32
C PHE A 289 16.56 -11.42 3.01
N VAL A 290 15.75 -11.48 1.94
CA VAL A 290 16.10 -10.83 0.66
C VAL A 290 16.25 -9.33 0.84
N ASN A 291 15.35 -8.68 1.59
CA ASN A 291 15.46 -7.25 1.92
C ASN A 291 16.78 -6.93 2.64
N SER A 292 17.14 -7.73 3.64
CA SER A 292 18.40 -7.56 4.38
C SER A 292 19.64 -7.71 3.47
N ARG A 293 19.59 -8.66 2.52
CA ARG A 293 20.68 -8.82 1.53
C ARG A 293 20.75 -7.66 0.55
N MET A 294 19.61 -7.13 0.13
CA MET A 294 19.54 -5.95 -0.73
C MET A 294 20.11 -4.71 -0.01
N ILE A 295 19.81 -4.51 1.28
CA ILE A 295 20.39 -3.44 2.08
C ILE A 295 21.93 -3.54 2.05
N ALA A 296 22.48 -4.72 2.35
CA ALA A 296 23.92 -4.96 2.35
C ALA A 296 24.56 -4.77 0.97
N PHE A 297 23.80 -4.93 -0.12
CA PHE A 297 24.28 -4.76 -1.49
C PHE A 297 24.33 -3.29 -1.93
N VAL A 298 23.33 -2.48 -1.51
CA VAL A 298 23.20 -1.09 -1.97
C VAL A 298 23.87 -0.06 -1.04
N SER A 299 24.33 -0.48 0.14
CA SER A 299 24.90 0.41 1.14
C SER A 299 26.13 -0.22 1.77
N ASN A 300 27.23 0.52 1.77
CA ASN A 300 28.44 0.17 2.54
C ASN A 300 28.29 0.43 4.06
N SER A 301 27.16 1.03 4.47
CA SER A 301 26.89 1.28 5.87
C SER A 301 26.33 0.03 6.55
N SER A 302 26.67 -0.15 7.82
CA SER A 302 26.09 -1.12 8.74
C SER A 302 24.61 -0.80 9.08
N GLY A 303 23.86 -0.20 8.15
CA GLY A 303 22.50 0.23 8.38
C GLY A 303 21.66 -0.89 9.02
N VAL A 304 21.14 -0.64 10.19
CA VAL A 304 20.29 -1.59 10.90
C VAL A 304 18.89 -1.53 10.30
N PRO A 305 18.36 -2.64 9.74
CA PRO A 305 17.00 -2.66 9.23
C PRO A 305 16.02 -2.18 10.30
N PHE A 306 15.09 -1.29 9.91
CA PHE A 306 14.06 -0.77 10.83
C PHE A 306 14.58 0.05 12.03
N GLU A 307 15.71 0.73 11.91
CA GLU A 307 16.26 1.61 12.94
C GLU A 307 15.20 2.58 13.51
N ASN A 308 14.40 3.20 12.65
CA ASN A 308 13.31 4.09 13.05
C ASN A 308 12.25 3.40 13.93
N PHE A 309 12.16 2.06 13.89
CA PHE A 309 11.25 1.33 14.77
C PHE A 309 11.70 1.38 16.24
N ALA A 310 13.00 1.35 16.50
CA ALA A 310 13.54 1.51 17.86
C ALA A 310 13.15 2.88 18.45
N TRP A 311 13.25 3.94 17.63
CA TRP A 311 12.88 5.30 18.05
C TRP A 311 11.38 5.40 18.35
N ALA A 312 10.55 4.87 17.45
CA ALA A 312 9.10 4.82 17.66
C ALA A 312 8.72 4.00 18.90
N PHE A 313 9.41 2.88 19.12
CA PHE A 313 9.19 2.01 20.27
C PHE A 313 9.57 2.70 21.58
N TYR A 314 10.67 3.48 21.62
CA TYR A 314 11.01 4.30 22.77
C TYR A 314 9.95 5.39 23.04
N GLY A 315 9.48 6.07 22.00
CA GLY A 315 8.39 7.05 22.12
C GLY A 315 7.12 6.45 22.69
N LEU A 316 6.75 5.24 22.25
CA LEU A 316 5.63 4.47 22.81
C LEU A 316 5.86 4.13 24.30
N ALA A 317 7.03 3.59 24.64
CA ALA A 317 7.43 3.23 26.01
C ALA A 317 7.48 4.44 26.94
N SER A 318 7.71 5.64 26.41
CA SER A 318 7.71 6.92 27.13
C SER A 318 6.31 7.54 27.29
N GLY A 319 5.24 6.77 27.07
CA GLY A 319 3.86 7.24 27.23
C GLY A 319 3.26 7.94 26.01
N GLY A 320 3.76 7.62 24.79
CA GLY A 320 3.24 8.16 23.54
C GLY A 320 3.90 9.47 23.10
N LYS A 321 5.18 9.62 23.37
CA LYS A 321 6.01 10.75 22.90
C LYS A 321 6.39 10.59 21.42
N SER A 322 6.85 11.70 20.80
CA SER A 322 7.40 11.68 19.44
C SER A 322 8.54 10.65 19.28
N TRP A 323 8.73 10.15 18.07
CA TRP A 323 9.86 9.27 17.75
C TRP A 323 11.23 9.95 17.93
N THR A 324 11.30 11.28 17.82
CA THR A 324 12.52 12.08 18.08
C THR A 324 12.81 12.26 19.56
N TYR A 325 11.83 12.03 20.42
CA TYR A 325 11.95 12.27 21.88
C TYR A 325 13.09 11.49 22.52
N VAL A 326 13.48 10.36 21.94
CA VAL A 326 14.60 9.55 22.45
C VAL A 326 15.91 10.35 22.49
N PHE A 327 16.17 11.21 21.51
CA PHE A 327 17.38 12.05 21.45
C PHE A 327 17.29 13.27 22.38
N GLU A 328 16.09 13.79 22.59
CA GLU A 328 15.84 14.86 23.56
C GLU A 328 16.05 14.36 25.00
N ALA A 329 15.55 13.17 25.30
CA ALA A 329 15.67 12.57 26.63
C ALA A 329 17.04 11.97 26.91
N ASN A 330 17.82 11.63 25.88
CA ASN A 330 19.11 10.94 25.98
C ASN A 330 20.15 11.58 25.03
N PRO A 331 20.60 12.82 25.28
CA PRO A 331 21.55 13.51 24.38
C PRO A 331 22.86 12.77 24.17
N GLN A 332 23.27 11.92 25.12
CA GLN A 332 24.47 11.08 25.04
C GLN A 332 24.44 10.07 23.86
N LEU A 333 23.27 9.77 23.29
CA LEU A 333 23.18 8.92 22.10
C LEU A 333 23.92 9.50 20.90
N ALA A 334 24.04 10.81 20.82
CA ALA A 334 24.80 11.48 19.75
C ALA A 334 26.32 11.21 19.80
N LEU A 335 26.83 10.68 20.92
CA LEU A 335 28.24 10.35 21.12
C LEU A 335 28.56 8.88 20.78
N LEU A 336 27.51 8.06 20.54
CA LEU A 336 27.66 6.65 20.22
C LEU A 336 27.96 6.45 18.73
N LYS A 337 28.58 5.32 18.42
CA LYS A 337 28.70 4.88 17.02
C LYS A 337 27.32 4.46 16.48
N ASP A 338 27.06 4.67 15.21
CA ASP A 338 25.78 4.32 14.56
C ASP A 338 25.32 2.89 14.87
N THR A 339 26.27 1.93 14.93
CA THR A 339 25.99 0.53 15.27
C THR A 339 25.52 0.29 16.71
N GLU A 340 25.81 1.21 17.62
CA GLU A 340 25.49 1.11 19.05
C GLU A 340 24.21 1.85 19.43
N VAL A 341 23.77 2.80 18.61
CA VAL A 341 22.61 3.65 18.87
C VAL A 341 21.35 2.81 18.99
N THR A 342 21.01 2.00 17.99
CA THR A 342 19.79 1.22 17.95
C THR A 342 19.67 0.20 19.08
N PRO A 343 20.68 -0.63 19.39
CA PRO A 343 20.62 -1.53 20.55
C PRO A 343 20.46 -0.78 21.89
N THR A 344 21.12 0.38 22.05
CA THR A 344 21.01 1.21 23.25
C THR A 344 19.58 1.76 23.42
N ILE A 345 18.95 2.22 22.33
CA ILE A 345 17.57 2.69 22.36
C ILE A 345 16.60 1.58 22.78
N TYR A 346 16.76 0.37 22.24
CA TYR A 346 15.94 -0.77 22.68
C TYR A 346 16.12 -1.05 24.16
N LYS A 347 17.35 -1.05 24.66
CA LYS A 347 17.63 -1.24 26.09
C LYS A 347 16.91 -0.17 26.93
N LEU A 348 17.08 1.11 26.60
CA LEU A 348 16.40 2.22 27.28
C LEU A 348 14.86 2.06 27.25
N ALA A 349 14.28 1.63 26.12
CA ALA A 349 12.84 1.39 26.02
C ALA A 349 12.37 0.24 26.91
N PHE A 350 13.12 -0.87 26.97
CA PHE A 350 12.82 -1.99 27.86
C PHE A 350 12.98 -1.62 29.33
N ASP A 351 14.00 -0.86 29.69
CA ASP A 351 14.20 -0.36 31.06
C ASP A 351 13.01 0.51 31.51
N LEU A 352 12.50 1.38 30.63
CA LEU A 352 11.29 2.17 30.89
C LEU A 352 10.05 1.28 31.10
N ILE A 353 9.87 0.25 30.27
CA ILE A 353 8.74 -0.68 30.39
C ILE A 353 8.82 -1.47 31.72
N LEU A 354 10.01 -1.90 32.11
CA LEU A 354 10.20 -2.66 33.33
C LEU A 354 10.02 -1.80 34.58
N THR A 355 10.47 -0.55 34.55
CA THR A 355 10.34 0.37 35.69
C THR A 355 8.94 0.97 35.81
N ASN A 356 8.26 1.24 34.68
CA ASN A 356 6.92 1.82 34.67
C ASN A 356 6.05 1.27 33.52
N PRO A 357 5.52 0.05 33.65
CA PRO A 357 4.75 -0.61 32.59
C PRO A 357 3.46 0.13 32.21
N SER A 358 2.97 1.02 33.07
CA SER A 358 1.78 1.82 32.75
C SER A 358 2.01 2.81 31.61
N LEU A 359 3.26 3.23 31.37
CA LEU A 359 3.58 4.19 30.31
C LEU A 359 3.34 3.63 28.91
N ILE A 360 3.71 2.38 28.64
CA ILE A 360 3.47 1.78 27.32
C ILE A 360 1.97 1.63 27.03
N VAL A 361 1.16 1.32 28.05
CA VAL A 361 -0.29 1.27 27.94
C VAL A 361 -0.86 2.66 27.62
N LYS A 362 -0.43 3.69 28.37
CA LYS A 362 -0.81 5.08 28.09
C LYS A 362 -0.41 5.51 26.69
N GLY A 363 0.81 5.16 26.25
CA GLY A 363 1.30 5.44 24.91
C GLY A 363 0.46 4.79 23.81
N ALA A 364 0.10 3.52 23.99
CA ALA A 364 -0.75 2.81 23.04
C ALA A 364 -2.14 3.46 22.91
N PHE A 365 -2.77 3.79 24.04
CA PHE A 365 -4.06 4.50 24.05
C PHE A 365 -3.96 5.89 23.42
N PHE A 366 -2.87 6.63 23.68
CA PHE A 366 -2.63 7.93 23.07
C PHE A 366 -2.54 7.81 21.55
N TYR A 367 -1.79 6.82 21.00
CA TYR A 367 -1.64 6.62 19.58
C TYR A 367 -2.94 6.17 18.90
N TRP A 368 -3.72 5.26 19.52
CA TRP A 368 -5.06 4.92 19.04
C TRP A 368 -6.00 6.12 19.04
N ARG A 369 -5.98 6.92 20.11
CA ARG A 369 -6.78 8.14 20.16
C ARG A 369 -6.42 9.09 19.01
N MET A 370 -5.15 9.31 18.74
CA MET A 370 -4.70 10.16 17.62
C MET A 370 -5.14 9.58 16.27
N PHE A 371 -5.00 8.28 16.07
CA PHE A 371 -5.41 7.59 14.85
C PHE A 371 -6.91 7.74 14.56
N PHE A 372 -7.76 7.72 15.57
CA PHE A 372 -9.20 7.82 15.40
C PHE A 372 -9.76 9.24 15.49
N SER A 373 -9.18 10.12 16.32
CA SER A 373 -9.81 11.41 16.66
C SER A 373 -9.16 12.63 16.00
N ASN A 374 -7.92 12.52 15.52
CA ASN A 374 -7.25 13.67 14.92
C ASN A 374 -7.94 14.06 13.60
N THR A 375 -8.21 15.34 13.42
CA THR A 375 -8.94 15.83 12.23
C THR A 375 -8.13 15.65 10.95
N TRP A 376 -6.82 15.90 11.00
CA TRP A 376 -5.95 15.92 9.84
C TRP A 376 -5.21 14.60 9.59
N TYR A 377 -4.99 13.81 10.65
CA TYR A 377 -4.19 12.58 10.62
C TYR A 377 -4.98 11.33 10.99
N ASN A 378 -6.33 11.38 10.99
CA ASN A 378 -7.12 10.19 11.25
C ASN A 378 -7.04 9.18 10.09
N ALA A 379 -7.45 7.95 10.37
CA ALA A 379 -7.41 6.83 9.42
C ALA A 379 -8.02 7.13 8.04
N TYR A 380 -9.00 8.03 7.96
CA TYR A 380 -9.78 8.30 6.74
C TYR A 380 -9.63 9.74 6.20
N ALA A 381 -8.65 10.51 6.70
CA ALA A 381 -8.45 11.90 6.25
C ALA A 381 -8.18 12.03 4.74
N PHE A 382 -7.64 10.98 4.12
CA PHE A 382 -7.37 10.95 2.67
C PHE A 382 -8.63 11.04 1.79
N VAL A 383 -9.81 10.72 2.34
CA VAL A 383 -11.07 10.72 1.57
C VAL A 383 -11.46 12.13 1.16
N ALA A 384 -11.31 13.09 2.05
CA ALA A 384 -11.87 14.44 1.91
C ALA A 384 -10.83 15.55 1.65
N GLY A 385 -9.54 15.23 1.72
CA GLY A 385 -8.49 16.24 1.62
C GLY A 385 -8.65 17.33 2.71
N ASP A 386 -8.54 18.59 2.34
CA ASP A 386 -8.50 19.72 3.27
C ASP A 386 -9.88 20.21 3.74
N ASN A 387 -10.98 19.61 3.25
CA ASN A 387 -12.32 20.04 3.66
C ASN A 387 -12.72 19.39 4.99
N TYR A 388 -12.81 20.22 6.03
CA TYR A 388 -13.12 19.78 7.40
C TYR A 388 -14.45 19.00 7.51
N TRP A 389 -15.54 19.53 6.94
CA TRP A 389 -16.87 18.92 7.07
C TRP A 389 -16.99 17.62 6.32
N VAL A 390 -16.40 17.55 5.13
CA VAL A 390 -16.35 16.34 4.33
C VAL A 390 -15.48 15.28 5.02
N ASN A 391 -14.35 15.68 5.60
CA ASN A 391 -13.49 14.79 6.37
C ASN A 391 -14.22 14.23 7.61
N LEU A 392 -14.95 15.10 8.32
CA LEU A 392 -15.75 14.69 9.48
C LEU A 392 -16.84 13.68 9.09
N GLY A 393 -17.58 13.96 8.03
CA GLY A 393 -18.64 13.08 7.51
C GLY A 393 -18.08 11.74 7.01
N ALA A 394 -17.00 11.77 6.23
CA ALA A 394 -16.32 10.56 5.74
C ALA A 394 -15.83 9.70 6.91
N ARG A 395 -15.22 10.30 7.92
CA ARG A 395 -14.74 9.62 9.13
C ARG A 395 -15.84 8.87 9.84
N TRP A 396 -16.94 9.55 10.15
CA TRP A 396 -18.07 8.92 10.85
C TRP A 396 -18.77 7.87 9.99
N GLY A 397 -18.93 8.12 8.69
CA GLY A 397 -19.46 7.13 7.74
C GLY A 397 -18.60 5.87 7.69
N MET A 398 -17.27 6.00 7.63
CA MET A 398 -16.35 4.86 7.62
C MET A 398 -16.36 4.11 8.95
N TYR A 399 -16.50 4.79 10.11
CA TYR A 399 -16.62 4.11 11.40
C TYR A 399 -17.93 3.31 11.49
N ALA A 400 -19.03 3.88 11.01
CA ALA A 400 -20.30 3.15 10.92
C ALA A 400 -20.17 1.91 10.04
N LEU A 401 -19.53 2.01 8.88
CA LEU A 401 -19.27 0.87 7.99
C LEU A 401 -18.38 -0.19 8.66
N ASN A 402 -17.36 0.20 9.42
CA ASN A 402 -16.54 -0.75 10.19
C ASN A 402 -17.36 -1.49 11.25
N ILE A 403 -18.23 -0.80 11.99
CA ILE A 403 -19.12 -1.42 12.99
C ILE A 403 -20.06 -2.40 12.31
N LEU A 404 -20.67 -2.02 11.18
CA LEU A 404 -21.53 -2.91 10.38
C LEU A 404 -20.76 -4.11 9.84
N GLY A 405 -19.49 -3.92 9.44
CA GLY A 405 -18.60 -5.00 9.01
C GLY A 405 -18.33 -6.01 10.12
N ILE A 406 -18.01 -5.54 11.34
CA ILE A 406 -17.82 -6.39 12.52
C ILE A 406 -19.13 -7.14 12.85
N TYR A 407 -20.28 -6.46 12.85
CA TYR A 407 -21.58 -7.09 13.08
C TYR A 407 -21.89 -8.17 12.02
N SER A 408 -21.61 -7.89 10.75
CA SER A 408 -21.78 -8.85 9.66
C SER A 408 -20.87 -10.08 9.85
N TRP A 409 -19.64 -9.88 10.32
CA TRP A 409 -18.72 -10.97 10.63
C TRP A 409 -19.27 -11.87 11.75
N PHE A 410 -19.82 -11.31 12.82
CA PHE A 410 -20.42 -12.12 13.90
C PHE A 410 -21.52 -13.05 13.38
N LYS A 411 -22.30 -12.61 12.37
CA LYS A 411 -23.35 -13.42 11.73
C LYS A 411 -22.78 -14.46 10.75
N LYS A 412 -21.62 -14.21 10.14
CA LYS A 412 -21.04 -15.01 9.05
C LYS A 412 -19.60 -15.41 9.33
N ARG A 413 -19.29 -15.85 10.58
CA ARG A 413 -17.91 -16.14 11.03
C ARG A 413 -17.16 -17.15 10.17
N GLU A 414 -17.87 -18.08 9.52
CA GLU A 414 -17.26 -19.08 8.63
C GLU A 414 -16.92 -18.55 7.25
N ASN A 415 -17.32 -17.33 6.93
CA ASN A 415 -16.99 -16.69 5.68
C ASN A 415 -15.51 -16.29 5.67
N ALA A 416 -14.74 -16.88 4.74
CA ALA A 416 -13.31 -16.66 4.59
C ALA A 416 -12.96 -15.19 4.36
N TYR A 417 -13.79 -14.43 3.63
CA TYR A 417 -13.55 -13.02 3.31
C TYR A 417 -13.82 -12.11 4.51
N ALA A 418 -14.90 -12.38 5.24
CA ALA A 418 -15.23 -11.60 6.42
C ALA A 418 -14.16 -11.77 7.50
N SER A 419 -13.64 -12.99 7.69
CA SER A 419 -12.53 -13.25 8.61
C SER A 419 -11.20 -12.69 8.11
N LEU A 420 -10.92 -12.71 6.79
CA LEU A 420 -9.76 -12.03 6.21
C LEU A 420 -9.79 -10.52 6.50
N ALA A 421 -10.91 -9.87 6.20
CA ALA A 421 -11.07 -8.44 6.42
C ALA A 421 -10.91 -8.06 7.90
N LEU A 422 -11.57 -8.83 8.80
CA LEU A 422 -11.48 -8.57 10.24
C LEU A 422 -10.06 -8.75 10.76
N LEU A 423 -9.38 -9.87 10.45
CA LEU A 423 -8.03 -10.13 10.95
C LEU A 423 -7.01 -9.15 10.37
N THR A 424 -7.19 -8.73 9.10
CA THR A 424 -6.39 -7.64 8.53
C THR A 424 -6.61 -6.33 9.30
N ALA A 425 -7.85 -5.96 9.57
CA ALA A 425 -8.18 -4.76 10.36
C ALA A 425 -7.61 -4.82 11.78
N LEU A 426 -7.68 -5.98 12.44
CA LEU A 426 -7.05 -6.19 13.75
C LEU A 426 -5.52 -6.09 13.68
N GLY A 427 -4.90 -6.62 12.63
CA GLY A 427 -3.47 -6.46 12.38
C GLY A 427 -3.06 -4.99 12.19
N VAL A 428 -3.87 -4.21 11.46
CA VAL A 428 -3.67 -2.76 11.33
C VAL A 428 -3.78 -2.09 12.70
N LEU A 429 -4.85 -2.33 13.43
CA LEU A 429 -5.07 -1.75 14.77
C LEU A 429 -3.95 -2.11 15.76
N ALA A 430 -3.47 -3.34 15.72
CA ALA A 430 -2.33 -3.77 16.54
C ALA A 430 -1.02 -3.05 16.15
N SER A 431 -0.90 -2.60 14.90
CA SER A 431 0.27 -1.88 14.42
C SER A 431 0.26 -0.38 14.78
N VAL A 432 -0.91 0.21 15.02
CA VAL A 432 -1.06 1.66 15.31
C VAL A 432 -0.16 2.14 16.45
N PRO A 433 -0.03 1.44 17.60
CA PRO A 433 0.82 1.89 18.71
C PRO A 433 2.31 2.01 18.35
N PHE A 434 2.75 1.33 17.29
CA PHE A 434 4.15 1.32 16.85
C PHE A 434 4.46 2.36 15.76
N VAL A 435 3.47 3.17 15.39
CA VAL A 435 3.63 4.24 14.39
C VAL A 435 3.37 5.59 15.07
N PRO A 436 4.36 6.48 15.12
CA PRO A 436 4.24 7.77 15.79
C PRO A 436 3.06 8.59 15.28
N PRO A 437 2.39 9.41 16.13
CA PRO A 437 1.22 10.19 15.73
C PRO A 437 1.49 11.16 14.58
N THR A 438 2.70 11.70 14.51
CA THR A 438 3.14 12.57 13.41
C THR A 438 3.19 11.84 12.07
N ASP A 439 3.30 10.51 12.12
CA ASP A 439 3.34 9.61 10.96
C ASP A 439 2.08 8.75 10.86
N ALA A 440 1.02 9.06 11.60
CA ALA A 440 -0.22 8.27 11.63
C ALA A 440 -0.85 8.10 10.23
N TYR A 441 -0.60 9.03 9.29
CA TYR A 441 -0.96 8.85 7.89
C TYR A 441 -0.21 7.67 7.24
N ARG A 442 0.91 7.22 7.79
CA ARG A 442 1.72 6.10 7.27
C ARG A 442 1.13 4.73 7.60
N VAL A 443 0.28 4.62 8.61
CA VAL A 443 -0.42 3.36 8.96
C VAL A 443 -1.54 3.03 7.96
N ARG A 444 -1.91 3.99 7.12
CA ARG A 444 -3.01 3.86 6.14
C ARG A 444 -2.68 2.93 4.97
N LEU A 445 -1.43 2.53 4.85
CA LEU A 445 -0.98 1.54 3.88
C LEU A 445 -1.29 0.12 4.35
#